data_2016a136f239a4fb30adc858e36c0dfe
#
_entry.id   2016a136f239a4fb30adc858e36c0dfe
#
_cell.length_a   1.000
_cell.length_b   1.000
_cell.length_c   1.000
_cell.angle_alpha   90.00
_cell.angle_beta   90.00
_cell.angle_gamma   90.00
#
_symmetry.space_group_name_H-M   'P 1'
#
loop_
_entity.id
_entity.type
_entity.pdbx_description
1 polymer ?
#
loop_
_entity_poly.entity_id
_entity_poly.type
_entity_poly.pdbx_seq_one_letter_code
_entity_poly.pdbx_strand_id
1 'polypeptide(L)'
;MKKWLFFVPVAIILGALFISVEASPALAEDENGCLTCHGNPGFSKTDSSGRVISLYVNKDLANTSAHRFIDCSTCHGSEPHQAQSPLTKLSLAEKCGQCHQYEYKLHLQSVHGQQLQNGNTDVATCVDCHSSTENPHDITRVLEYNAPAFKKNISETCGECHDDPQLMANYGIVEKVYESYMRSFHGKAIQLGTYEVTQIDEATCTNCHGVHDIKAVDDPTSPVSDLEALTGTCEQCHSGAGTEFAAGFVGHQEASPTHVPVVFYAEKFFSTLLVTVLSIGAVIVVSSGIRYGINRWRE
;
A
#
# COMPACT_ATOMS: atom_id res chain seq x y z
N MET A 1 -15.87 15.40 -84.48
CA MET A 1 -15.19 14.24 -83.94
C MET A 1 -13.95 14.75 -83.17
N LYS A 2 -14.09 14.92 -81.88
CA LYS A 2 -13.01 15.39 -80.98
C LYS A 2 -12.60 14.25 -80.07
N LYS A 3 -11.38 13.76 -80.16
CA LYS A 3 -10.77 12.77 -79.31
C LYS A 3 -10.25 13.49 -78.07
N TRP A 4 -10.73 13.09 -76.87
CA TRP A 4 -10.19 13.54 -75.63
C TRP A 4 -9.16 12.49 -75.12
N LEU A 5 -7.88 12.96 -75.07
CA LEU A 5 -6.84 12.19 -74.39
C LEU A 5 -6.98 12.40 -72.85
N PHE A 6 -7.17 11.34 -72.12
CA PHE A 6 -7.04 11.35 -70.68
C PHE A 6 -5.58 11.18 -70.29
N PHE A 7 -5.00 12.24 -69.73
CA PHE A 7 -3.74 12.13 -68.99
C PHE A 7 -4.03 11.60 -67.58
N VAL A 8 -3.45 10.45 -67.26
CA VAL A 8 -3.41 9.92 -65.89
C VAL A 8 -2.10 10.35 -65.26
N PRO A 9 -2.10 11.14 -64.19
CA PRO A 9 -0.87 11.40 -63.47
C PRO A 9 -0.52 10.19 -62.59
N VAL A 10 0.62 9.59 -62.89
CA VAL A 10 1.22 8.57 -61.99
C VAL A 10 1.74 9.30 -60.74
N ALA A 11 0.97 9.24 -59.67
CA ALA A 11 1.43 9.67 -58.36
C ALA A 11 2.43 8.63 -57.83
N ILE A 12 3.69 8.98 -57.80
CA ILE A 12 4.75 8.22 -57.12
C ILE A 12 4.52 8.39 -55.60
N ILE A 13 3.94 7.39 -54.96
CA ILE A 13 3.86 7.31 -53.50
C ILE A 13 5.23 6.88 -53.00
N LEU A 14 6.07 7.83 -52.65
CA LEU A 14 7.25 7.60 -51.82
C LEU A 14 6.76 7.29 -50.39
N GLY A 15 6.54 6.02 -50.14
CA GLY A 15 6.34 5.52 -48.78
C GLY A 15 7.63 5.67 -47.99
N ALA A 16 7.72 6.75 -47.22
CA ALA A 16 8.73 6.86 -46.17
C ALA A 16 8.44 5.78 -45.13
N LEU A 17 9.20 4.69 -45.18
CA LEU A 17 9.25 3.70 -44.07
C LEU A 17 9.87 4.45 -42.89
N PHE A 18 9.03 5.01 -42.00
CA PHE A 18 9.44 5.36 -40.65
C PHE A 18 9.66 4.04 -39.91
N ILE A 19 10.90 3.56 -39.91
CA ILE A 19 11.33 2.57 -38.94
C ILE A 19 11.34 3.32 -37.62
N SER A 20 10.26 3.20 -36.86
CA SER A 20 10.25 3.54 -35.43
C SER A 20 11.23 2.61 -34.76
N VAL A 21 12.46 3.02 -34.60
CA VAL A 21 13.36 2.42 -33.64
C VAL A 21 12.76 2.79 -32.28
N GLU A 22 11.93 1.92 -31.74
CA GLU A 22 11.61 1.98 -30.32
C GLU A 22 12.94 1.77 -29.60
N ALA A 23 13.54 2.87 -29.17
CA ALA A 23 14.64 2.83 -28.24
C ALA A 23 14.07 2.20 -26.96
N SER A 24 14.26 0.90 -26.80
CA SER A 24 14.08 0.27 -25.49
C SER A 24 14.90 1.11 -24.51
N PRO A 25 14.29 1.57 -23.39
CA PRO A 25 15.07 2.29 -22.40
C PRO A 25 16.24 1.38 -22.03
N ALA A 26 17.46 1.86 -22.25
CA ALA A 26 18.66 1.14 -21.85
C ALA A 26 18.51 0.89 -20.34
N LEU A 27 18.37 -0.35 -19.96
CA LEU A 27 18.50 -0.73 -18.57
C LEU A 27 19.88 -0.25 -18.13
N ALA A 28 20.02 0.22 -16.89
CA ALA A 28 21.33 0.54 -16.36
C ALA A 28 22.21 -0.71 -16.56
N GLU A 29 23.13 -0.63 -17.50
CA GLU A 29 24.12 -1.67 -17.63
C GLU A 29 24.86 -1.68 -16.29
N ASP A 30 25.08 -2.88 -15.76
CA ASP A 30 25.91 -3.08 -14.56
C ASP A 30 27.36 -2.76 -14.96
N GLU A 31 27.63 -1.46 -15.18
CA GLU A 31 28.90 -0.95 -15.70
C GLU A 31 30.10 -1.44 -14.85
N ASN A 32 29.86 -1.75 -13.59
CA ASN A 32 30.87 -2.22 -12.65
C ASN A 32 30.87 -3.75 -12.47
N GLY A 33 30.01 -4.50 -13.17
CA GLY A 33 29.96 -5.97 -13.11
C GLY A 33 29.52 -6.54 -11.75
N CYS A 34 28.89 -5.74 -10.88
CA CYS A 34 28.49 -6.15 -9.52
C CYS A 34 27.57 -7.36 -9.53
N LEU A 35 26.60 -7.39 -10.44
CA LEU A 35 25.64 -8.48 -10.58
C LEU A 35 26.23 -9.76 -11.15
N THR A 36 27.50 -9.74 -11.61
CA THR A 36 28.22 -10.97 -11.98
C THR A 36 28.38 -11.91 -10.77
N CYS A 37 28.65 -11.35 -9.59
CA CYS A 37 28.72 -12.09 -8.34
C CYS A 37 27.41 -11.97 -7.54
N HIS A 38 26.94 -10.73 -7.32
CA HIS A 38 25.76 -10.47 -6.51
C HIS A 38 24.43 -10.95 -7.12
N GLY A 39 24.41 -11.22 -8.41
CA GLY A 39 23.26 -11.86 -9.08
C GLY A 39 23.17 -13.39 -8.91
N ASN A 40 24.07 -14.00 -8.15
CA ASN A 40 24.02 -15.43 -7.86
C ASN A 40 23.24 -15.69 -6.56
N PRO A 41 22.12 -16.45 -6.58
CA PRO A 41 21.30 -16.72 -5.40
C PRO A 41 22.03 -17.38 -4.22
N GLY A 42 23.13 -18.08 -4.48
CA GLY A 42 23.96 -18.69 -3.44
C GLY A 42 25.06 -17.77 -2.87
N PHE A 43 25.18 -16.55 -3.38
CA PHE A 43 26.25 -15.65 -2.95
C PHE A 43 25.99 -15.11 -1.54
N SER A 44 26.89 -15.43 -0.63
CA SER A 44 26.76 -15.08 0.78
C SER A 44 28.12 -14.91 1.44
N LYS A 45 28.13 -14.26 2.61
CA LYS A 45 29.32 -14.21 3.51
C LYS A 45 28.93 -14.67 4.90
N THR A 46 29.91 -15.14 5.66
CA THR A 46 29.76 -15.42 7.09
C THR A 46 30.39 -14.29 7.88
N ASP A 47 29.63 -13.68 8.81
CA ASP A 47 30.15 -12.64 9.67
C ASP A 47 31.00 -13.22 10.84
N SER A 48 31.59 -12.31 11.64
CA SER A 48 32.44 -12.71 12.78
C SER A 48 31.70 -13.48 13.88
N SER A 49 30.37 -13.46 13.88
CA SER A 49 29.53 -14.23 14.82
C SER A 49 29.14 -15.61 14.28
N GLY A 50 29.54 -15.96 13.04
CA GLY A 50 29.16 -17.20 12.38
C GLY A 50 27.80 -17.12 11.63
N ARG A 51 27.16 -15.97 11.57
CA ARG A 51 25.89 -15.79 10.88
C ARG A 51 26.13 -15.66 9.37
N VAL A 52 25.39 -16.42 8.58
CA VAL A 52 25.41 -16.33 7.11
C VAL A 52 24.54 -15.13 6.68
N ILE A 53 25.15 -14.23 5.93
CA ILE A 53 24.48 -13.03 5.37
C ILE A 53 24.42 -13.24 3.85
N SER A 54 23.22 -13.23 3.30
CA SER A 54 23.03 -13.23 1.84
C SER A 54 23.54 -11.91 1.25
N LEU A 55 24.30 -12.03 0.18
CA LEU A 55 24.76 -10.89 -0.63
C LEU A 55 24.09 -10.90 -2.02
N TYR A 56 23.06 -11.73 -2.18
CA TYR A 56 22.31 -11.87 -3.41
C TYR A 56 21.42 -10.66 -3.68
N VAL A 57 21.47 -10.17 -4.90
CA VAL A 57 20.57 -9.17 -5.45
C VAL A 57 19.76 -9.80 -6.58
N ASN A 58 18.46 -9.83 -6.46
CA ASN A 58 17.60 -10.32 -7.53
C ASN A 58 17.59 -9.33 -8.69
N LYS A 59 18.13 -9.76 -9.84
CA LYS A 59 18.27 -8.93 -11.05
C LYS A 59 16.92 -8.44 -11.58
N ASP A 60 15.90 -9.29 -11.54
CA ASP A 60 14.59 -8.94 -12.10
C ASP A 60 13.94 -7.85 -11.26
N LEU A 61 13.99 -7.94 -9.93
CA LEU A 61 13.50 -6.92 -9.01
C LEU A 61 14.31 -5.63 -9.16
N ALA A 62 15.63 -5.69 -9.19
CA ALA A 62 16.48 -4.52 -9.39
C ALA A 62 16.19 -3.81 -10.72
N ASN A 63 15.96 -4.56 -11.79
CA ASN A 63 15.65 -4.04 -13.13
C ASN A 63 14.25 -3.45 -13.24
N THR A 64 13.30 -3.83 -12.39
CA THR A 64 11.95 -3.26 -12.33
C THR A 64 11.82 -2.16 -11.27
N SER A 65 12.80 -2.05 -10.37
CA SER A 65 12.83 -1.04 -9.32
C SER A 65 12.71 0.39 -9.85
N ALA A 66 12.15 1.28 -9.03
CA ALA A 66 12.15 2.71 -9.29
C ALA A 66 13.58 3.27 -9.47
N HIS A 67 14.57 2.62 -8.84
CA HIS A 67 15.99 3.00 -8.87
C HIS A 67 16.82 2.25 -9.93
N ARG A 68 16.19 1.54 -10.86
CA ARG A 68 16.85 0.73 -11.89
C ARG A 68 17.90 1.44 -12.76
N PHE A 69 17.90 2.78 -12.77
CA PHE A 69 18.87 3.61 -13.52
C PHE A 69 19.92 4.25 -12.60
N ILE A 70 19.97 3.91 -11.32
CA ILE A 70 20.92 4.43 -10.36
C ILE A 70 22.05 3.42 -10.20
N ASP A 71 23.28 3.89 -10.33
CA ASP A 71 24.47 3.07 -10.14
C ASP A 71 24.54 2.46 -8.73
N CYS A 72 24.95 1.21 -8.64
CA CYS A 72 25.13 0.51 -7.35
C CYS A 72 26.04 1.30 -6.40
N SER A 73 27.09 1.90 -6.93
CA SER A 73 28.07 2.73 -6.18
C SER A 73 27.44 3.98 -5.56
N THR A 74 26.32 4.47 -6.07
CA THR A 74 25.62 5.65 -5.49
C THR A 74 25.15 5.35 -4.06
N CYS A 75 24.68 4.15 -3.78
CA CYS A 75 24.27 3.73 -2.44
C CYS A 75 25.40 3.01 -1.69
N HIS A 76 26.22 2.23 -2.38
CA HIS A 76 27.25 1.39 -1.78
C HIS A 76 28.64 2.06 -1.69
N GLY A 77 28.81 3.21 -2.32
CA GLY A 77 30.09 3.92 -2.38
C GLY A 77 31.05 3.33 -3.41
N SER A 78 32.22 3.99 -3.58
CA SER A 78 33.26 3.59 -4.55
C SER A 78 34.08 2.36 -4.09
N GLU A 79 34.05 2.04 -2.80
CA GLU A 79 34.82 0.95 -2.18
C GLU A 79 33.87 -0.04 -1.47
N PRO A 80 32.92 -0.66 -2.19
CA PRO A 80 31.86 -1.46 -1.56
C PRO A 80 32.35 -2.73 -0.86
N HIS A 81 33.56 -3.20 -1.20
CA HIS A 81 34.15 -4.42 -0.63
C HIS A 81 35.03 -4.17 0.58
N GLN A 82 35.24 -2.90 0.97
CA GLN A 82 35.86 -2.61 2.27
C GLN A 82 34.90 -2.98 3.41
N ALA A 83 35.48 -3.32 4.58
CA ALA A 83 34.69 -3.68 5.75
C ALA A 83 33.76 -2.53 6.13
N GLN A 84 32.50 -2.66 5.85
CA GLN A 84 31.46 -1.71 6.24
C GLN A 84 30.74 -2.24 7.48
N SER A 85 30.31 -1.35 8.34
CA SER A 85 29.41 -1.70 9.43
C SER A 85 28.12 -2.29 8.85
N PRO A 86 27.53 -3.31 9.50
CA PRO A 86 26.23 -3.81 9.09
C PRO A 86 25.22 -2.67 8.95
N LEU A 87 24.44 -2.67 7.87
CA LEU A 87 23.36 -1.70 7.69
C LEU A 87 22.30 -1.94 8.78
N THR A 88 22.04 -0.92 9.56
CA THR A 88 20.88 -0.86 10.46
C THR A 88 19.70 -0.24 9.73
N LYS A 89 18.47 -0.43 10.25
CA LYS A 89 17.28 0.26 9.70
C LYS A 89 17.50 1.77 9.63
N LEU A 90 18.11 2.37 10.66
CA LEU A 90 18.40 3.81 10.69
C LEU A 90 19.42 4.21 9.60
N SER A 91 20.56 3.50 9.51
CA SER A 91 21.58 3.83 8.50
C SER A 91 21.09 3.58 7.06
N LEU A 92 20.15 2.66 6.86
CA LEU A 92 19.47 2.50 5.57
C LEU A 92 18.57 3.69 5.25
N ALA A 93 17.78 4.15 6.22
CA ALA A 93 16.96 5.36 6.06
C ALA A 93 17.82 6.61 5.77
N GLU A 94 18.98 6.74 6.43
CA GLU A 94 19.95 7.81 6.15
C GLU A 94 20.45 7.78 4.70
N LYS A 95 20.67 6.58 4.13
CA LYS A 95 21.06 6.46 2.72
C LYS A 95 19.96 6.95 1.79
N CYS A 96 18.71 6.60 2.05
CA CYS A 96 17.56 7.13 1.29
C CYS A 96 17.49 8.66 1.40
N GLY A 97 17.73 9.19 2.58
CA GLY A 97 17.75 10.62 2.90
C GLY A 97 18.82 11.44 2.17
N GLN A 98 19.84 10.83 1.59
CA GLN A 98 20.85 11.54 0.79
C GLN A 98 20.23 12.18 -0.46
N CYS A 99 19.19 11.56 -1.03
CA CYS A 99 18.45 12.08 -2.18
C CYS A 99 17.04 12.53 -1.78
N HIS A 100 16.34 11.77 -0.92
CA HIS A 100 14.99 12.02 -0.45
C HIS A 100 14.98 12.80 0.88
N GLN A 101 15.64 13.96 0.88
CA GLN A 101 15.89 14.74 2.10
C GLN A 101 14.62 15.22 2.79
N TYR A 102 13.60 15.59 2.01
CA TYR A 102 12.33 16.10 2.54
C TYR A 102 11.55 14.99 3.23
N GLU A 103 11.35 13.86 2.58
CA GLU A 103 10.65 12.69 3.10
C GLU A 103 11.36 12.11 4.32
N TYR A 104 12.69 12.03 4.25
CA TYR A 104 13.52 11.57 5.37
C TYR A 104 13.37 12.47 6.59
N LYS A 105 13.40 13.80 6.41
CA LYS A 105 13.19 14.75 7.50
C LYS A 105 11.81 14.61 8.14
N LEU A 106 10.76 14.44 7.34
CA LEU A 106 9.39 14.20 7.84
C LEU A 106 9.33 12.86 8.60
N HIS A 107 9.92 11.81 8.03
CA HIS A 107 9.96 10.50 8.69
C HIS A 107 10.66 10.57 10.05
N LEU A 108 11.79 11.26 10.17
CA LEU A 108 12.46 11.44 11.46
C LEU A 108 11.62 12.19 12.52
N GLN A 109 10.66 13.00 12.08
CA GLN A 109 9.70 13.72 12.94
C GLN A 109 8.43 12.89 13.24
N SER A 110 8.23 11.78 12.54
CA SER A 110 7.13 10.87 12.77
C SER A 110 7.34 10.01 14.02
N VAL A 111 6.27 9.40 14.51
CA VAL A 111 6.37 8.43 15.62
C VAL A 111 7.30 7.27 15.26
N HIS A 112 7.27 6.77 14.03
CA HIS A 112 8.15 5.71 13.56
C HIS A 112 9.63 6.16 13.56
N GLY A 113 9.93 7.31 12.99
CA GLY A 113 11.29 7.83 12.91
C GLY A 113 11.87 8.21 14.26
N GLN A 114 11.07 8.75 15.17
CA GLN A 114 11.52 9.05 16.54
C GLN A 114 11.88 7.78 17.30
N GLN A 115 11.05 6.74 17.20
CA GLN A 115 11.34 5.45 17.81
C GLN A 115 12.54 4.75 17.17
N LEU A 116 12.72 4.88 15.86
CA LEU A 116 13.90 4.37 15.16
C LEU A 116 15.19 5.01 15.66
N GLN A 117 15.19 6.35 15.86
CA GLN A 117 16.34 7.09 16.44
C GLN A 117 16.62 6.66 17.88
N ASN A 118 15.61 6.22 18.62
CA ASN A 118 15.76 5.67 19.96
C ASN A 118 16.20 4.20 19.98
N GLY A 119 16.48 3.61 18.80
CA GLY A 119 16.98 2.24 18.66
C GLY A 119 15.91 1.18 18.57
N ASN A 120 14.63 1.56 18.49
CA ASN A 120 13.56 0.61 18.24
C ASN A 120 13.57 0.16 16.77
N THR A 121 13.71 -1.15 16.53
CA THR A 121 13.77 -1.75 15.19
C THR A 121 12.44 -2.34 14.72
N ASP A 122 11.40 -2.35 15.57
CA ASP A 122 10.07 -2.85 15.23
C ASP A 122 9.25 -1.83 14.41
N VAL A 123 9.76 -0.62 14.26
CA VAL A 123 9.07 0.46 13.54
C VAL A 123 9.33 0.44 12.05
N ALA A 124 8.38 0.96 11.30
CA ALA A 124 8.46 1.06 9.84
C ALA A 124 9.52 2.09 9.40
N THR A 125 10.23 1.76 8.32
CA THR A 125 11.17 2.61 7.60
C THR A 125 10.76 2.74 6.13
N CYS A 126 11.61 3.34 5.32
CA CYS A 126 11.32 3.55 3.90
C CYS A 126 10.94 2.27 3.16
N VAL A 127 11.70 1.19 3.38
CA VAL A 127 11.52 -0.07 2.64
C VAL A 127 10.25 -0.83 3.05
N ASP A 128 9.82 -0.69 4.30
CA ASP A 128 8.62 -1.37 4.80
C ASP A 128 7.34 -0.86 4.09
N CYS A 129 7.38 0.35 3.51
CA CYS A 129 6.26 0.92 2.75
C CYS A 129 6.51 0.97 1.24
N HIS A 130 7.78 1.05 0.80
CA HIS A 130 8.12 1.29 -0.61
C HIS A 130 8.66 0.06 -1.34
N SER A 131 8.85 -1.07 -0.66
CA SER A 131 9.30 -2.33 -1.25
C SER A 131 8.30 -3.44 -0.97
N SER A 132 8.03 -4.27 -1.96
CA SER A 132 7.16 -5.46 -1.79
C SER A 132 7.86 -6.62 -1.07
N THR A 133 9.17 -6.52 -0.87
CA THR A 133 10.01 -7.58 -0.28
C THR A 133 10.86 -7.08 0.89
N GLU A 134 10.58 -5.88 1.40
CA GLU A 134 11.39 -5.18 2.42
C GLU A 134 12.87 -5.02 2.00
N ASN A 135 13.13 -5.04 0.70
CA ASN A 135 14.47 -4.99 0.14
C ASN A 135 14.73 -3.66 -0.57
N PRO A 136 15.80 -2.92 -0.25
CA PRO A 136 16.12 -1.64 -0.88
C PRO A 136 16.39 -1.72 -2.39
N HIS A 137 16.63 -2.92 -2.94
CA HIS A 137 16.77 -3.12 -4.38
C HIS A 137 15.44 -3.29 -5.13
N ASP A 138 14.32 -3.43 -4.40
CA ASP A 138 12.97 -3.63 -4.91
C ASP A 138 12.06 -2.45 -4.54
N ILE A 139 12.47 -1.24 -4.86
CA ILE A 139 11.63 -0.06 -4.60
C ILE A 139 10.63 0.11 -5.74
N THR A 140 9.34 0.04 -5.42
CA THR A 140 8.25 0.19 -6.38
C THR A 140 7.79 1.65 -6.44
N ARG A 141 7.47 2.15 -7.63
CA ARG A 141 6.92 3.50 -7.79
C ARG A 141 5.54 3.57 -7.16
N VAL A 142 5.29 4.57 -6.35
CA VAL A 142 4.02 4.74 -5.60
C VAL A 142 2.77 4.81 -6.47
N LEU A 143 2.90 5.17 -7.75
CA LEU A 143 1.79 5.21 -8.71
C LEU A 143 1.59 3.89 -9.46
N GLU A 144 2.41 2.88 -9.24
CA GLU A 144 2.20 1.55 -9.81
C GLU A 144 1.16 0.79 -8.99
N TYR A 145 0.21 0.17 -9.68
CA TYR A 145 -0.93 -0.50 -9.05
C TYR A 145 -0.55 -1.58 -8.01
N ASN A 146 0.59 -2.23 -8.20
CA ASN A 146 1.14 -3.25 -7.32
C ASN A 146 2.07 -2.70 -6.23
N ALA A 147 2.29 -1.38 -6.18
CA ALA A 147 3.15 -0.81 -5.14
C ALA A 147 2.49 -0.92 -3.76
N PRO A 148 3.23 -1.29 -2.70
CA PRO A 148 2.70 -1.30 -1.34
C PRO A 148 2.19 0.08 -0.91
N ALA A 149 2.88 1.16 -1.31
CA ALA A 149 2.48 2.55 -1.04
C ALA A 149 1.41 3.08 -2.00
N PHE A 150 0.93 2.27 -2.97
CA PHE A 150 -0.19 2.68 -3.82
C PHE A 150 -1.47 2.84 -2.98
N LYS A 151 -2.26 3.87 -3.26
CA LYS A 151 -3.41 4.27 -2.43
C LYS A 151 -4.35 3.10 -2.08
N LYS A 152 -4.57 2.16 -3.01
CA LYS A 152 -5.38 0.98 -2.76
C LYS A 152 -4.76 0.01 -1.76
N ASN A 153 -3.44 -0.14 -1.80
CA ASN A 153 -2.71 -1.16 -1.05
C ASN A 153 -2.22 -0.65 0.30
N ILE A 154 -2.09 0.68 0.47
CA ILE A 154 -1.47 1.29 1.65
C ILE A 154 -2.11 0.88 2.97
N SER A 155 -3.41 0.60 2.99
CA SER A 155 -4.09 0.16 4.21
C SER A 155 -3.67 -1.26 4.60
N GLU A 156 -3.44 -2.14 3.63
CA GLU A 156 -2.90 -3.49 3.83
C GLU A 156 -1.45 -3.41 4.32
N THR A 157 -0.62 -2.58 3.68
CA THR A 157 0.77 -2.32 4.08
C THR A 157 0.88 -1.84 5.53
N CYS A 158 0.02 -0.93 5.97
CA CYS A 158 -0.04 -0.53 7.38
C CYS A 158 -0.49 -1.70 8.27
N GLY A 159 -1.46 -2.49 7.79
CA GLY A 159 -2.03 -3.65 8.48
C GLY A 159 -1.02 -4.76 8.75
N GLU A 160 0.02 -4.93 7.92
CA GLU A 160 1.06 -5.95 8.13
C GLU A 160 1.67 -5.90 9.55
N CYS A 161 1.78 -4.70 10.12
CA CYS A 161 2.23 -4.51 11.49
C CYS A 161 1.07 -4.16 12.44
N HIS A 162 0.19 -3.21 12.04
CA HIS A 162 -0.86 -2.69 12.91
C HIS A 162 -2.04 -3.66 13.15
N ASP A 163 -2.06 -4.80 12.47
CA ASP A 163 -3.02 -5.88 12.73
C ASP A 163 -2.39 -7.07 13.47
N ASP A 164 -1.08 -7.00 13.81
CA ASP A 164 -0.39 -7.99 14.64
C ASP A 164 -0.67 -7.72 16.13
N PRO A 165 -1.47 -8.58 16.81
CA PRO A 165 -1.84 -8.34 18.20
C PRO A 165 -0.64 -8.40 19.16
N GLN A 166 0.39 -9.19 18.83
CA GLN A 166 1.56 -9.35 19.70
C GLN A 166 2.45 -8.12 19.62
N LEU A 167 2.65 -7.62 18.39
CA LEU A 167 3.42 -6.40 18.17
C LEU A 167 2.71 -5.20 18.79
N MET A 168 1.42 -5.02 18.52
CA MET A 168 0.65 -3.87 19.02
C MET A 168 0.54 -3.86 20.55
N ALA A 169 0.39 -5.02 21.18
CA ALA A 169 0.35 -5.13 22.65
C ALA A 169 1.62 -4.60 23.32
N ASN A 170 2.80 -4.78 22.70
CA ASN A 170 4.07 -4.27 23.25
C ASN A 170 4.09 -2.73 23.36
N TYR A 171 3.28 -2.05 22.56
CA TYR A 171 3.24 -0.58 22.48
C TYR A 171 1.94 0.00 23.03
N GLY A 172 1.02 -0.81 23.53
CA GLY A 172 -0.29 -0.37 24.01
C GLY A 172 -1.18 0.22 22.92
N ILE A 173 -0.94 -0.17 21.66
CA ILE A 173 -1.72 0.28 20.51
C ILE A 173 -2.93 -0.63 20.35
N VAL A 174 -4.04 -0.08 19.84
CA VAL A 174 -5.27 -0.84 19.54
C VAL A 174 -4.95 -1.96 18.56
N GLU A 175 -5.37 -3.16 18.89
CA GLU A 175 -5.22 -4.33 18.03
C GLU A 175 -6.22 -4.29 16.87
N LYS A 176 -5.90 -5.00 15.77
CA LYS A 176 -6.78 -5.18 14.61
C LYS A 176 -7.24 -3.88 13.94
N VAL A 177 -6.33 -2.94 13.83
CA VAL A 177 -6.59 -1.63 13.23
C VAL A 177 -7.03 -1.76 11.77
N TYR A 178 -6.36 -2.61 10.99
CA TYR A 178 -6.70 -2.88 9.59
C TYR A 178 -8.09 -3.55 9.47
N GLU A 179 -8.36 -4.57 10.28
CA GLU A 179 -9.66 -5.26 10.27
C GLU A 179 -10.79 -4.28 10.59
N SER A 180 -10.64 -3.41 11.60
CA SER A 180 -11.63 -2.40 11.97
C SER A 180 -11.83 -1.36 10.87
N TYR A 181 -10.74 -0.90 10.23
CA TYR A 181 -10.82 0.00 9.09
C TYR A 181 -11.58 -0.63 7.93
N MET A 182 -11.29 -1.88 7.57
CA MET A 182 -11.93 -2.59 6.47
C MET A 182 -13.44 -2.86 6.71
N ARG A 183 -13.90 -2.78 7.97
CA ARG A 183 -15.34 -2.80 8.32
C ARG A 183 -16.01 -1.45 8.17
N SER A 184 -15.25 -0.35 8.19
CA SER A 184 -15.76 1.01 8.03
C SER A 184 -16.29 1.28 6.62
N PHE A 185 -17.03 2.39 6.45
CA PHE A 185 -17.45 2.83 5.12
C PHE A 185 -16.28 3.10 4.18
N HIS A 186 -15.20 3.70 4.66
CA HIS A 186 -14.00 3.96 3.87
C HIS A 186 -13.35 2.66 3.40
N GLY A 187 -13.16 1.69 4.30
CA GLY A 187 -12.60 0.39 3.94
C GLY A 187 -13.50 -0.39 2.98
N LYS A 188 -14.83 -0.33 3.16
CA LYS A 188 -15.77 -0.94 2.21
C LYS A 188 -15.73 -0.27 0.84
N ALA A 189 -15.59 1.04 0.78
CA ALA A 189 -15.45 1.77 -0.48
C ALA A 189 -14.16 1.34 -1.22
N ILE A 190 -13.03 1.22 -0.51
CA ILE A 190 -11.78 0.68 -1.08
C ILE A 190 -11.97 -0.75 -1.62
N GLN A 191 -12.70 -1.62 -0.91
CA GLN A 191 -12.95 -2.98 -1.36
C GLN A 191 -13.84 -3.06 -2.61
N LEU A 192 -14.83 -2.21 -2.70
CA LEU A 192 -15.85 -2.23 -3.75
C LEU A 192 -15.52 -1.33 -4.93
N GLY A 193 -14.55 -0.41 -4.76
CA GLY A 193 -14.19 0.57 -5.78
C GLY A 193 -13.69 -0.08 -7.06
N THR A 194 -14.25 0.34 -8.20
CA THR A 194 -13.75 -0.02 -9.53
C THR A 194 -12.61 0.93 -9.86
N TYR A 195 -11.42 0.36 -9.94
CA TYR A 195 -10.18 1.11 -10.08
C TYR A 195 -9.97 1.62 -11.50
N GLU A 196 -10.47 2.78 -11.80
CA GLU A 196 -9.82 3.62 -12.79
C GLU A 196 -8.68 4.35 -12.07
N VAL A 197 -7.47 4.14 -12.55
CA VAL A 197 -6.16 4.38 -11.91
C VAL A 197 -5.92 5.81 -11.36
N THR A 198 -6.83 6.75 -11.57
CA THR A 198 -6.65 8.17 -11.27
C THR A 198 -7.62 8.79 -10.26
N GLN A 199 -8.63 8.06 -9.79
CA GLN A 199 -9.68 8.62 -8.93
C GLN A 199 -10.10 7.64 -7.82
N ILE A 200 -9.17 7.32 -6.91
CA ILE A 200 -9.56 6.73 -5.63
C ILE A 200 -9.77 7.90 -4.67
N ASP A 201 -11.02 8.32 -4.51
CA ASP A 201 -11.40 9.42 -3.62
C ASP A 201 -11.62 8.94 -2.16
N GLU A 202 -11.63 7.62 -1.94
CA GLU A 202 -11.82 7.02 -0.63
C GLU A 202 -10.64 7.32 0.30
N ALA A 203 -10.95 7.64 1.55
CA ALA A 203 -9.94 7.90 2.57
C ALA A 203 -9.26 6.59 3.01
N THR A 204 -7.95 6.59 3.02
CA THR A 204 -7.09 5.52 3.54
C THR A 204 -6.44 5.95 4.85
N CYS A 205 -5.63 5.09 5.45
CA CYS A 205 -4.90 5.40 6.68
C CYS A 205 -4.14 6.72 6.57
N THR A 206 -3.47 6.96 5.44
CA THR A 206 -2.64 8.15 5.22
C THR A 206 -3.42 9.45 5.08
N ASN A 207 -4.70 9.39 4.75
CA ASN A 207 -5.55 10.59 4.67
C ASN A 207 -5.87 11.16 6.06
N CYS A 208 -5.88 10.30 7.09
CA CYS A 208 -6.15 10.70 8.47
C CYS A 208 -4.86 10.85 9.28
N HIS A 209 -3.86 9.99 9.05
CA HIS A 209 -2.66 9.92 9.88
C HIS A 209 -1.43 10.62 9.28
N GLY A 210 -1.50 11.08 8.03
CA GLY A 210 -0.34 11.59 7.29
C GLY A 210 0.43 10.46 6.58
N VAL A 211 1.53 10.82 5.90
CA VAL A 211 2.31 9.87 5.09
C VAL A 211 3.69 9.63 5.70
N HIS A 212 4.57 10.64 5.64
CA HIS A 212 5.92 10.52 6.19
C HIS A 212 6.06 11.13 7.59
N ASP A 213 5.11 11.95 8.01
CA ASP A 213 5.08 12.70 9.27
C ASP A 213 4.03 12.17 10.26
N ILE A 214 3.71 10.88 10.18
CA ILE A 214 2.71 10.22 11.03
C ILE A 214 3.00 10.49 12.50
N LYS A 215 2.01 11.09 13.20
CA LYS A 215 2.11 11.44 14.62
C LYS A 215 1.42 10.40 15.50
N ALA A 216 1.91 10.25 16.72
CA ALA A 216 1.18 9.51 17.74
C ALA A 216 -0.18 10.19 18.01
N VAL A 217 -1.17 9.42 18.39
CA VAL A 217 -2.54 9.94 18.61
C VAL A 217 -2.63 10.89 19.81
N ASP A 218 -1.69 10.81 20.74
CA ASP A 218 -1.56 11.68 21.90
C ASP A 218 -0.66 12.92 21.64
N ASP A 219 -0.05 13.02 20.45
CA ASP A 219 0.66 14.23 20.02
C ASP A 219 -0.36 15.31 19.68
N PRO A 220 -0.33 16.50 20.34
CA PRO A 220 -1.29 17.58 20.06
C PRO A 220 -1.28 18.08 18.61
N THR A 221 -0.23 17.77 17.85
CA THR A 221 -0.13 18.13 16.42
C THR A 221 -0.64 17.02 15.49
N SER A 222 -1.11 15.90 16.03
CA SER A 222 -1.68 14.82 15.24
C SER A 222 -3.04 15.25 14.65
N PRO A 223 -3.29 14.95 13.38
CA PRO A 223 -4.58 15.24 12.75
C PRO A 223 -5.78 14.50 13.37
N VAL A 224 -5.51 13.57 14.27
CA VAL A 224 -6.51 12.72 14.95
C VAL A 224 -6.37 12.74 16.47
N SER A 225 -5.65 13.73 17.02
CA SER A 225 -5.35 13.82 18.46
C SER A 225 -6.58 14.00 19.33
N ASP A 226 -7.55 14.74 18.84
CA ASP A 226 -8.80 15.06 19.54
C ASP A 226 -9.96 15.26 18.55
N LEU A 227 -11.13 15.56 19.08
CA LEU A 227 -12.34 15.73 18.26
C LEU A 227 -12.26 16.95 17.32
N GLU A 228 -11.58 18.01 17.69
CA GLU A 228 -11.43 19.21 16.86
C GLU A 228 -10.47 18.94 15.69
N ALA A 229 -9.31 18.34 15.96
CA ALA A 229 -8.35 17.89 14.94
C ALA A 229 -8.99 16.89 13.97
N LEU A 230 -9.73 15.91 14.51
CA LEU A 230 -10.45 14.92 13.71
C LEU A 230 -11.55 15.58 12.86
N THR A 231 -12.26 16.57 13.37
CA THR A 231 -13.26 17.33 12.60
C THR A 231 -12.61 18.01 11.40
N GLY A 232 -11.48 18.71 11.61
CA GLY A 232 -10.73 19.34 10.52
C GLY A 232 -10.23 18.33 9.48
N THR A 233 -9.87 17.13 9.91
CA THR A 233 -9.48 16.03 9.01
C THR A 233 -10.68 15.54 8.19
N CYS A 234 -11.84 15.37 8.79
CA CYS A 234 -13.07 14.99 8.08
C CYS A 234 -13.51 16.06 7.05
N GLU A 235 -13.39 17.33 7.40
CA GLU A 235 -13.79 18.47 6.54
C GLU A 235 -13.00 18.55 5.23
N GLN A 236 -11.80 17.98 5.15
CA GLN A 236 -11.00 17.97 3.93
C GLN A 236 -11.74 17.28 2.75
N CYS A 237 -12.59 16.31 3.05
CA CYS A 237 -13.39 15.58 2.07
C CYS A 237 -14.89 15.76 2.24
N HIS A 238 -15.37 15.89 3.50
CA HIS A 238 -16.77 16.03 3.87
C HIS A 238 -17.09 17.48 4.18
N SER A 239 -17.33 18.28 3.15
CA SER A 239 -17.64 19.71 3.29
C SER A 239 -18.78 19.95 4.28
N GLY A 240 -18.52 20.74 5.32
CA GLY A 240 -19.48 21.05 6.39
C GLY A 240 -19.61 19.95 7.45
N ALA A 241 -18.69 19.01 7.50
CA ALA A 241 -18.61 18.06 8.61
C ALA A 241 -18.28 18.83 9.90
N GLY A 242 -19.22 18.86 10.84
CA GLY A 242 -19.00 19.42 12.17
C GLY A 242 -18.55 18.37 13.17
N THR A 243 -18.36 18.80 14.43
CA THR A 243 -17.96 17.93 15.54
C THR A 243 -18.90 16.74 15.75
N GLU A 244 -20.20 16.92 15.53
CA GLU A 244 -21.18 15.82 15.63
C GLU A 244 -20.95 14.74 14.55
N PHE A 245 -20.52 15.14 13.35
CA PHE A 245 -20.14 14.19 12.30
C PHE A 245 -18.88 13.41 12.69
N ALA A 246 -17.85 14.10 13.14
CA ALA A 246 -16.59 13.48 13.57
C ALA A 246 -16.79 12.59 14.81
N ALA A 247 -17.66 12.99 15.76
CA ALA A 247 -18.00 12.19 16.94
C ALA A 247 -18.72 10.88 16.59
N GLY A 248 -19.31 10.76 15.40
CA GLY A 248 -19.86 9.51 14.87
C GLY A 248 -18.81 8.50 14.42
N PHE A 249 -17.55 8.89 14.29
CA PHE A 249 -16.46 7.97 13.98
C PHE A 249 -16.06 7.19 15.23
N VAL A 250 -16.19 5.89 15.16
CA VAL A 250 -15.95 4.98 16.30
C VAL A 250 -14.46 4.64 16.52
N GLY A 251 -13.57 5.24 15.74
CA GLY A 251 -12.14 4.92 15.77
C GLY A 251 -11.87 3.49 15.26
N HIS A 252 -10.76 2.93 15.73
CA HIS A 252 -10.34 1.57 15.39
C HIS A 252 -10.79 0.53 16.44
N GLN A 253 -11.70 0.91 17.34
CA GLN A 253 -12.26 0.00 18.35
C GLN A 253 -13.57 -0.59 17.85
N GLU A 254 -13.79 -1.86 18.15
CA GLU A 254 -15.09 -2.48 17.88
C GLU A 254 -16.19 -1.86 18.74
N ALA A 255 -17.35 -1.63 18.13
CA ALA A 255 -18.51 -1.21 18.88
C ALA A 255 -18.87 -2.29 19.93
N SER A 256 -19.04 -1.87 21.16
CA SER A 256 -19.35 -2.75 22.31
C SER A 256 -20.43 -2.13 23.19
N PRO A 257 -21.00 -2.85 24.14
CA PRO A 257 -21.97 -2.28 25.10
C PRO A 257 -21.43 -1.08 25.89
N THR A 258 -20.09 -0.96 26.01
CA THR A 258 -19.40 0.10 26.75
C THR A 258 -18.77 1.15 25.83
N HIS A 259 -18.53 0.78 24.56
CA HIS A 259 -17.97 1.67 23.55
C HIS A 259 -18.95 1.78 22.39
N VAL A 260 -19.52 2.95 22.19
CA VAL A 260 -20.53 3.27 21.17
C VAL A 260 -21.74 2.29 21.21
N PRO A 261 -22.46 2.18 22.33
CA PRO A 261 -23.51 1.19 22.53
C PRO A 261 -24.64 1.24 21.50
N VAL A 262 -24.96 2.43 20.99
CA VAL A 262 -26.00 2.60 19.96
C VAL A 262 -25.64 1.85 18.68
N VAL A 263 -24.40 1.94 18.23
CA VAL A 263 -23.92 1.23 17.03
C VAL A 263 -23.93 -0.28 17.28
N PHE A 264 -23.44 -0.72 18.46
CA PHE A 264 -23.44 -2.13 18.83
C PHE A 264 -24.83 -2.75 18.80
N TYR A 265 -25.81 -2.13 19.47
CA TYR A 265 -27.17 -2.69 19.53
C TYR A 265 -27.89 -2.57 18.17
N ALA A 266 -27.66 -1.51 17.40
CA ALA A 266 -28.21 -1.40 16.04
C ALA A 266 -27.67 -2.52 15.14
N GLU A 267 -26.38 -2.78 15.15
CA GLU A 267 -25.76 -3.85 14.38
C GLU A 267 -26.33 -5.23 14.78
N LYS A 268 -26.43 -5.50 16.06
CA LYS A 268 -27.03 -6.76 16.57
C LYS A 268 -28.49 -6.91 16.18
N PHE A 269 -29.27 -5.82 16.23
CA PHE A 269 -30.66 -5.83 15.81
C PHE A 269 -30.81 -6.16 14.32
N PHE A 270 -30.09 -5.44 13.46
CA PHE A 270 -30.21 -5.66 12.00
C PHE A 270 -29.64 -7.00 11.57
N SER A 271 -28.55 -7.47 12.16
CA SER A 271 -27.99 -8.79 11.89
C SER A 271 -28.97 -9.91 12.27
N THR A 272 -29.58 -9.79 13.46
CA THR A 272 -30.59 -10.75 13.93
C THR A 272 -31.83 -10.73 13.02
N LEU A 273 -32.31 -9.55 12.68
CA LEU A 273 -33.45 -9.37 11.78
C LEU A 273 -33.18 -10.00 10.41
N LEU A 274 -32.02 -9.75 9.82
CA LEU A 274 -31.62 -10.30 8.53
C LEU A 274 -31.59 -11.83 8.56
N VAL A 275 -30.92 -12.44 9.54
CA VAL A 275 -30.84 -13.89 9.72
C VAL A 275 -32.24 -14.48 9.88
N THR A 276 -33.10 -13.84 10.67
CA THR A 276 -34.48 -14.30 10.90
C THR A 276 -35.31 -14.29 9.61
N VAL A 277 -35.27 -13.19 8.88
CA VAL A 277 -36.02 -13.04 7.60
C VAL A 277 -35.54 -14.04 6.56
N LEU A 278 -34.22 -14.20 6.41
CA LEU A 278 -33.64 -15.17 5.46
C LEU A 278 -33.99 -16.61 5.87
N SER A 279 -33.96 -16.93 7.16
CA SER A 279 -34.32 -18.26 7.66
C SER A 279 -35.80 -18.58 7.38
N ILE A 280 -36.70 -17.65 7.65
CA ILE A 280 -38.14 -17.81 7.33
C ILE A 280 -38.33 -18.00 5.82
N GLY A 281 -37.65 -17.16 4.99
CA GLY A 281 -37.69 -17.27 3.54
C GLY A 281 -37.23 -18.66 3.05
N ALA A 282 -36.12 -19.14 3.58
CA ALA A 282 -35.58 -20.46 3.27
C ALA A 282 -36.58 -21.58 3.61
N VAL A 283 -37.22 -21.53 4.80
CA VAL A 283 -38.23 -22.50 5.21
C VAL A 283 -39.42 -22.49 4.24
N ILE A 284 -39.90 -21.32 3.83
CA ILE A 284 -41.01 -21.18 2.86
C ILE A 284 -40.63 -21.80 1.51
N VAL A 285 -39.45 -21.49 0.99
CA VAL A 285 -38.99 -22.01 -0.31
C VAL A 285 -38.85 -23.54 -0.26
N VAL A 286 -38.18 -24.06 0.78
CA VAL A 286 -37.98 -25.50 0.94
C VAL A 286 -39.30 -26.23 1.09
N SER A 287 -40.21 -25.75 1.94
CA SER A 287 -41.53 -26.38 2.14
C SER A 287 -42.40 -26.35 0.88
N SER A 288 -42.31 -25.25 0.12
CA SER A 288 -43.00 -25.12 -1.18
C SER A 288 -42.45 -26.10 -2.23
N GLY A 289 -41.11 -26.23 -2.26
CA GLY A 289 -40.43 -27.20 -3.14
C GLY A 289 -40.78 -28.64 -2.84
N ILE A 290 -40.82 -29.01 -1.54
CA ILE A 290 -41.22 -30.34 -1.08
C ILE A 290 -42.69 -30.61 -1.50
N ARG A 291 -43.59 -29.64 -1.24
CA ARG A 291 -45.01 -29.78 -1.61
C ARG A 291 -45.18 -29.96 -3.12
N TYR A 292 -44.45 -29.18 -3.91
CA TYR A 292 -44.46 -29.29 -5.38
C TYR A 292 -43.98 -30.68 -5.84
N GLY A 293 -42.88 -31.18 -5.30
CA GLY A 293 -42.34 -32.51 -5.59
C GLY A 293 -43.32 -33.64 -5.27
N ILE A 294 -43.94 -33.57 -4.06
CA ILE A 294 -44.94 -34.57 -3.64
C ILE A 294 -46.16 -34.55 -4.58
N ASN A 295 -46.67 -33.38 -4.97
CA ASN A 295 -47.83 -33.28 -5.86
C ASN A 295 -47.53 -33.89 -7.24
N ARG A 296 -46.33 -33.59 -7.77
CA ARG A 296 -45.90 -34.14 -9.09
C ARG A 296 -45.67 -35.65 -9.05
N TRP A 297 -45.38 -36.23 -7.90
CA TRP A 297 -45.20 -37.68 -7.73
C TRP A 297 -46.53 -38.43 -7.59
N ARG A 298 -47.63 -37.71 -7.32
CA ARG A 298 -49.00 -38.26 -7.19
C ARG A 298 -49.83 -38.19 -8.46
N GLU A 299 -49.37 -37.43 -9.46
CA GLU A 299 -49.89 -37.41 -10.83
C GLU A 299 -49.17 -38.44 -11.72
#